data_baf0a6ceecd8eb4b9239914c35303fd6
#
_entry.id   baf0a6ceecd8eb4b9239914c35303fd6
#
_cell.length_a   1.000
_cell.length_b   1.000
_cell.length_c   1.000
_cell.angle_alpha   90.00
_cell.angle_beta   90.00
_cell.angle_gamma   90.00
#
_symmetry.space_group_name_H-M   'P 1'
#
loop_
_entity.id
_entity.type
_entity.pdbx_description
1 polymer ?
#
loop_
_entity_poly.entity_id
_entity_poly.type
_entity_poly.pdbx_seq_one_letter_code
_entity_poly.pdbx_strand_id
1 'polypeptide(L)'
;MKKVFFILGTLLLSLSTYAAMNVNKIDPPFWYTGMQNPELQLMVYGEGIGNATVSVNYPGVSLSSTVKLESNNYLLVYLRLDKNVKPGKMPLTFTQGKKKFVKEYELKERAKKGCEHKGFDASDALYLLMPDRFANGNPDNDQIAGMAEYK
;
A
#
# COMPACT_ATOMS: atom_id res chain seq x y z
N MET A 1 40.99 -24.40 52.32
CA MET A 1 39.94 -23.43 51.98
C MET A 1 39.91 -23.28 50.46
N LYS A 2 38.96 -23.96 49.83
CA LYS A 2 38.83 -23.98 48.34
C LYS A 2 37.84 -22.87 47.95
N LYS A 3 38.30 -21.85 47.21
CA LYS A 3 37.45 -20.79 46.67
C LYS A 3 36.81 -21.30 45.41
N VAL A 4 35.50 -21.51 45.44
CA VAL A 4 34.65 -21.80 44.30
C VAL A 4 34.31 -20.50 43.63
N PHE A 5 34.84 -20.25 42.42
CA PHE A 5 34.43 -19.14 41.56
C PHE A 5 33.16 -19.55 40.83
N PHE A 6 32.07 -18.92 41.18
CA PHE A 6 30.78 -19.03 40.49
C PHE A 6 30.83 -18.05 39.30
N ILE A 7 31.10 -18.55 38.10
CA ILE A 7 30.97 -17.76 36.86
C ILE A 7 29.49 -17.78 36.48
N LEU A 8 28.76 -16.71 36.83
CA LEU A 8 27.40 -16.46 36.37
C LEU A 8 27.44 -15.98 34.93
N GLY A 9 27.37 -16.93 33.99
CA GLY A 9 27.22 -16.61 32.56
C GLY A 9 25.86 -15.98 32.28
N THR A 10 25.81 -14.66 32.16
CA THR A 10 24.65 -13.95 31.64
C THR A 10 24.51 -14.29 30.15
N LEU A 11 23.67 -15.27 29.85
CA LEU A 11 23.22 -15.58 28.50
C LEU A 11 22.29 -14.44 28.07
N LEU A 12 22.83 -13.43 27.40
CA LEU A 12 22.06 -12.39 26.70
C LEU A 12 21.31 -13.07 25.57
N LEU A 13 20.10 -13.54 25.85
CA LEU A 13 19.12 -13.88 24.81
C LEU A 13 18.77 -12.56 24.12
N SER A 14 19.41 -12.29 22.98
CA SER A 14 18.95 -11.26 22.04
C SER A 14 17.59 -11.70 21.50
N LEU A 15 16.51 -11.26 22.17
CA LEU A 15 15.16 -11.33 21.65
C LEU A 15 15.11 -10.40 20.44
N SER A 16 15.39 -10.95 19.27
CA SER A 16 15.07 -10.26 18.01
C SER A 16 13.56 -10.08 17.99
N THR A 17 13.09 -8.91 18.39
CA THR A 17 11.71 -8.48 18.17
C THR A 17 11.52 -8.36 16.66
N TYR A 18 11.13 -9.45 16.02
CA TYR A 18 10.63 -9.39 14.66
C TYR A 18 9.33 -8.61 14.70
N ALA A 19 9.38 -7.37 14.21
CA ALA A 19 8.18 -6.60 13.96
C ALA A 19 7.16 -7.48 13.24
N ALA A 20 5.92 -7.46 13.71
CA ALA A 20 4.86 -8.25 13.11
C ALA A 20 4.59 -7.69 11.72
N MET A 21 4.92 -8.44 10.67
CA MET A 21 4.55 -8.06 9.30
C MET A 21 3.05 -7.83 9.23
N ASN A 22 2.66 -6.64 8.83
CA ASN A 22 1.27 -6.26 8.66
C ASN A 22 1.10 -5.46 7.38
N VAL A 23 -0.07 -5.57 6.75
CA VAL A 23 -0.47 -4.72 5.61
C VAL A 23 -1.52 -3.74 6.10
N ASN A 24 -1.10 -2.50 6.28
CA ASN A 24 -1.96 -1.42 6.77
C ASN A 24 -2.78 -0.83 5.63
N LYS A 25 -2.15 -0.66 4.46
CA LYS A 25 -2.77 0.00 3.31
C LYS A 25 -2.30 -0.63 2.00
N ILE A 26 -3.19 -0.66 1.01
CA ILE A 26 -2.88 -0.96 -0.38
C ILE A 26 -3.48 0.17 -1.23
N ASP A 27 -2.68 0.77 -2.08
CA ASP A 27 -3.11 1.78 -3.05
C ASP A 27 -2.87 1.31 -4.48
N PRO A 28 -3.84 1.48 -5.39
CA PRO A 28 -5.21 1.92 -5.13
C PRO A 28 -5.98 0.91 -4.28
N PRO A 29 -7.03 1.32 -3.51
CA PRO A 29 -7.74 0.45 -2.57
C PRO A 29 -8.57 -0.64 -3.24
N PHE A 30 -8.87 -0.49 -4.51
CA PHE A 30 -9.52 -1.47 -5.39
C PHE A 30 -9.17 -1.17 -6.84
N TRP A 31 -9.48 -2.11 -7.74
CA TRP A 31 -9.31 -1.90 -9.18
C TRP A 31 -10.52 -2.42 -9.95
N TYR A 32 -10.57 -2.14 -11.25
CA TYR A 32 -11.63 -2.60 -12.12
C TYR A 32 -11.13 -3.68 -13.09
N THR A 33 -11.98 -4.67 -13.35
CA THR A 33 -11.77 -5.63 -14.42
C THR A 33 -12.07 -5.02 -15.79
N GLY A 34 -11.53 -5.61 -16.86
CA GLY A 34 -11.79 -5.17 -18.24
C GLY A 34 -11.18 -3.81 -18.60
N MET A 35 -10.13 -3.38 -17.88
CA MET A 35 -9.36 -2.20 -18.25
C MET A 35 -8.55 -2.45 -19.52
N GLN A 36 -8.35 -1.42 -20.34
CA GLN A 36 -7.56 -1.48 -21.57
C GLN A 36 -6.08 -1.81 -21.27
N ASN A 37 -5.52 -1.16 -20.23
CA ASN A 37 -4.21 -1.53 -19.70
C ASN A 37 -4.35 -2.74 -18.79
N PRO A 38 -3.71 -3.88 -19.11
CA PRO A 38 -3.76 -5.08 -18.29
C PRO A 38 -2.87 -5.00 -17.04
N GLU A 39 -2.01 -4.01 -16.94
CA GLU A 39 -1.06 -3.88 -15.83
C GLU A 39 -1.67 -3.09 -14.66
N LEU A 40 -1.50 -3.64 -13.47
CA LEU A 40 -1.92 -3.03 -12.21
C LEU A 40 -0.72 -2.96 -11.29
N GLN A 41 -0.35 -1.74 -10.88
CA GLN A 41 0.64 -1.50 -9.84
C GLN A 41 -0.07 -1.26 -8.52
N LEU A 42 0.33 -1.98 -7.49
CA LEU A 42 -0.11 -1.78 -6.12
C LEU A 42 1.06 -1.28 -5.27
N MET A 43 0.84 -0.21 -4.53
CA MET A 43 1.73 0.21 -3.46
C MET A 43 1.19 -0.36 -2.15
N VAL A 44 1.96 -1.23 -1.53
CA VAL A 44 1.63 -1.86 -0.27
C VAL A 44 2.42 -1.20 0.84
N TYR A 45 1.73 -0.71 1.86
CA TYR A 45 2.30 -0.11 3.05
C TYR A 45 2.03 -0.96 4.28
N GLY A 46 3.06 -1.17 5.07
CA GLY A 46 2.98 -1.90 6.32
C GLY A 46 4.36 -2.06 6.96
N GLU A 47 4.41 -2.28 8.26
CA GLU A 47 5.68 -2.45 8.97
C GLU A 47 6.43 -3.67 8.47
N GLY A 48 7.65 -3.46 7.97
CA GLY A 48 8.54 -4.51 7.48
C GLY A 48 8.11 -5.21 6.20
N ILE A 49 7.05 -4.73 5.50
CA ILE A 49 6.47 -5.39 4.31
C ILE A 49 7.44 -5.44 3.13
N GLY A 50 8.38 -4.51 3.04
CA GLY A 50 9.35 -4.43 1.93
C GLY A 50 10.24 -5.66 1.78
N ASN A 51 10.32 -6.51 2.80
CA ASN A 51 11.09 -7.77 2.75
C ASN A 51 10.21 -9.01 2.49
N ALA A 52 8.91 -8.82 2.25
CA ALA A 52 8.00 -9.92 1.97
C ALA A 52 8.06 -10.36 0.51
N THR A 53 7.90 -11.66 0.31
CA THR A 53 7.60 -12.24 -1.01
C THR A 53 6.10 -12.22 -1.20
N VAL A 54 5.64 -11.88 -2.41
CA VAL A 54 4.21 -11.83 -2.74
C VAL A 54 3.85 -12.98 -3.66
N SER A 55 2.70 -13.56 -3.43
CA SER A 55 2.07 -14.49 -4.39
C SER A 55 0.59 -14.18 -4.51
N VAL A 56 0.05 -14.41 -5.71
CA VAL A 56 -1.35 -14.26 -6.03
C VAL A 56 -1.87 -15.58 -6.60
N ASN A 57 -3.05 -15.99 -6.17
CA ASN A 57 -3.77 -17.13 -6.73
C ASN A 57 -5.20 -16.70 -7.04
N TYR A 58 -5.38 -16.14 -8.23
CA TYR A 58 -6.68 -15.69 -8.71
C TYR A 58 -6.77 -15.93 -10.21
N PRO A 59 -7.86 -16.54 -10.73
CA PRO A 59 -8.00 -16.86 -12.13
C PRO A 59 -7.84 -15.64 -13.04
N GLY A 60 -6.89 -15.71 -13.97
CA GLY A 60 -6.60 -14.62 -14.90
C GLY A 60 -5.78 -13.46 -14.32
N VAL A 61 -5.19 -13.63 -13.12
CA VAL A 61 -4.24 -12.66 -12.56
C VAL A 61 -2.90 -13.35 -12.34
N SER A 62 -1.83 -12.69 -12.79
CA SER A 62 -0.45 -13.12 -12.57
C SER A 62 0.38 -12.04 -11.92
N LEU A 63 1.33 -12.45 -11.09
CA LEU A 63 2.33 -11.57 -10.54
C LEU A 63 3.42 -11.33 -11.58
N SER A 64 3.61 -10.09 -12.01
CA SER A 64 4.67 -9.71 -12.95
C SER A 64 6.00 -9.49 -12.24
N SER A 65 6.00 -8.68 -11.18
CA SER A 65 7.20 -8.39 -10.38
C SER A 65 6.84 -7.76 -9.04
N THR A 66 7.86 -7.68 -8.18
CA THR A 66 7.80 -6.87 -6.96
C THR A 66 9.04 -6.00 -6.89
N VAL A 67 8.91 -4.76 -6.42
CA VAL A 67 10.01 -3.83 -6.24
C VAL A 67 10.04 -3.36 -4.79
N LYS A 68 11.15 -3.64 -4.13
CA LYS A 68 11.44 -3.14 -2.80
C LYS A 68 11.92 -1.69 -2.91
N LEU A 69 11.36 -0.81 -2.08
CA LEU A 69 11.81 0.58 -1.96
C LEU A 69 12.92 0.71 -0.90
N GLU A 70 13.52 1.89 -0.79
CA GLU A 70 14.51 2.19 0.25
C GLU A 70 13.93 1.97 1.65
N SER A 71 12.69 2.40 1.85
CA SER A 71 11.96 2.15 3.08
C SER A 71 11.49 0.71 3.15
N ASN A 72 11.82 0.02 4.25
CA ASN A 72 11.34 -1.35 4.49
C ASN A 72 9.82 -1.45 4.71
N ASN A 73 9.11 -0.33 4.79
CA ASN A 73 7.67 -0.29 5.04
C ASN A 73 6.83 -0.20 3.77
N TYR A 74 7.47 -0.21 2.60
CA TYR A 74 6.78 -0.14 1.31
C TYR A 74 7.24 -1.25 0.37
N LEU A 75 6.29 -1.76 -0.39
CA LEU A 75 6.53 -2.74 -1.45
C LEU A 75 5.63 -2.40 -2.64
N LEU A 76 6.22 -2.31 -3.83
CA LEU A 76 5.44 -2.22 -5.07
C LEU A 76 5.22 -3.62 -5.62
N VAL A 77 3.97 -3.91 -5.97
CA VAL A 77 3.55 -5.19 -6.52
C VAL A 77 2.93 -4.94 -7.89
N TYR A 78 3.49 -5.56 -8.92
CA TYR A 78 3.00 -5.45 -10.29
C TYR A 78 2.26 -6.71 -10.67
N LEU A 79 1.01 -6.54 -11.03
CA LEU A 79 0.12 -7.61 -11.44
C LEU A 79 -0.28 -7.41 -12.91
N ARG A 80 -0.51 -8.52 -13.60
CA ARG A 80 -1.11 -8.53 -14.92
C ARG A 80 -2.48 -9.19 -14.84
N LEU A 81 -3.49 -8.48 -15.33
CA LEU A 81 -4.87 -8.93 -15.37
C LEU A 81 -5.24 -9.30 -16.80
N ASP A 82 -5.72 -10.51 -17.01
CA ASP A 82 -6.23 -10.93 -18.31
C ASP A 82 -7.56 -10.23 -18.64
N LYS A 83 -7.91 -10.15 -19.90
CA LYS A 83 -9.14 -9.49 -20.36
C LYS A 83 -10.42 -10.10 -19.77
N ASN A 84 -10.37 -11.37 -19.39
CA ASN A 84 -11.51 -12.15 -18.91
C ASN A 84 -11.52 -12.33 -17.38
N VAL A 85 -10.68 -11.60 -16.65
CA VAL A 85 -10.69 -11.61 -15.19
C VAL A 85 -12.07 -11.22 -14.68
N LYS A 86 -12.61 -12.03 -13.77
CA LYS A 86 -13.90 -11.76 -13.16
C LYS A 86 -13.72 -10.84 -11.95
N PRO A 87 -14.72 -10.00 -11.62
CA PRO A 87 -14.71 -9.24 -10.38
C PRO A 87 -14.80 -10.18 -9.17
N GLY A 88 -14.25 -9.74 -8.05
CA GLY A 88 -14.23 -10.50 -6.80
C GLY A 88 -13.10 -10.11 -5.88
N LYS A 89 -12.95 -10.86 -4.80
CA LYS A 89 -11.89 -10.67 -3.80
C LYS A 89 -10.70 -11.54 -4.14
N MET A 90 -9.63 -10.91 -4.54
CA MET A 90 -8.36 -11.54 -4.92
C MET A 90 -7.45 -11.64 -3.69
N PRO A 91 -7.04 -12.84 -3.26
CA PRO A 91 -6.12 -13.00 -2.15
C PRO A 91 -4.68 -12.69 -2.58
N LEU A 92 -4.08 -11.70 -1.93
CA LEU A 92 -2.65 -11.42 -2.00
C LEU A 92 -1.99 -12.05 -0.77
N THR A 93 -1.05 -12.94 -1.00
CA THR A 93 -0.32 -13.62 0.06
C THR A 93 1.06 -13.01 0.19
N PHE A 94 1.38 -12.54 1.37
CA PHE A 94 2.69 -12.01 1.74
C PHE A 94 3.40 -13.01 2.65
N THR A 95 4.65 -13.35 2.34
CA THR A 95 5.45 -14.31 3.09
C THR A 95 6.80 -13.70 3.45
N GLN A 96 7.19 -13.82 4.71
CA GLN A 96 8.50 -13.40 5.20
C GLN A 96 9.03 -14.44 6.19
N GLY A 97 10.03 -15.19 5.79
CA GLY A 97 10.51 -16.34 6.56
C GLY A 97 9.40 -17.37 6.79
N LYS A 98 9.07 -17.64 8.05
CA LYS A 98 8.00 -18.57 8.43
C LYS A 98 6.62 -17.90 8.57
N LYS A 99 6.57 -16.57 8.49
CA LYS A 99 5.31 -15.82 8.63
C LYS A 99 4.60 -15.69 7.29
N LYS A 100 3.30 -15.89 7.30
CA LYS A 100 2.42 -15.76 6.15
C LYS A 100 1.21 -14.93 6.52
N PHE A 101 0.86 -13.97 5.66
CA PHE A 101 -0.28 -13.10 5.84
C PHE A 101 -1.05 -13.00 4.51
N VAL A 102 -2.37 -13.01 4.57
CA VAL A 102 -3.23 -12.90 3.39
C VAL A 102 -4.09 -11.65 3.52
N LYS A 103 -4.08 -10.82 2.48
CA LYS A 103 -4.93 -9.64 2.35
C LYS A 103 -5.81 -9.78 1.13
N GLU A 104 -7.12 -9.66 1.30
CA GLU A 104 -8.05 -9.61 0.18
C GLU A 104 -7.97 -8.24 -0.51
N TYR A 105 -7.85 -8.26 -1.82
CA TYR A 105 -7.89 -7.08 -2.68
C TYR A 105 -9.10 -7.16 -3.60
N GLU A 106 -9.88 -6.10 -3.67
CA GLU A 106 -11.14 -6.10 -4.40
C GLU A 106 -10.95 -5.72 -5.88
N LEU A 107 -11.40 -6.61 -6.76
CA LEU A 107 -11.58 -6.34 -8.18
C LEU A 107 -13.06 -6.10 -8.44
N LYS A 108 -13.40 -4.90 -8.90
CA LYS A 108 -14.77 -4.49 -9.19
C LYS A 108 -15.11 -4.64 -10.66
N GLU A 109 -16.37 -4.85 -10.96
CA GLU A 109 -16.88 -4.72 -12.31
C GLU A 109 -17.06 -3.26 -12.69
N ARG A 110 -16.70 -2.91 -13.91
CA ARG A 110 -17.07 -1.61 -14.46
C ARG A 110 -18.57 -1.59 -14.73
N ALA A 111 -19.28 -0.66 -14.13
CA ALA A 111 -20.73 -0.60 -14.22
C ALA A 111 -21.25 -0.49 -15.64
N LYS A 112 -20.46 0.08 -16.58
CA LYS A 112 -20.85 0.20 -17.99
C LYS A 112 -19.65 0.18 -18.93
N LYS A 113 -19.87 -0.40 -20.12
CA LYS A 113 -18.95 -0.29 -21.25
C LYS A 113 -19.15 1.07 -21.91
N GLY A 114 -18.27 1.98 -21.65
CA GLY A 114 -18.32 3.32 -22.22
C GLY A 114 -18.42 4.40 -21.16
N CYS A 115 -17.92 5.56 -21.51
CA CYS A 115 -17.97 6.74 -20.64
C CYS A 115 -19.35 7.37 -20.79
N GLU A 116 -20.25 7.15 -19.84
CA GLU A 116 -21.48 7.92 -19.74
C GLU A 116 -21.26 9.28 -19.07
N HIS A 117 -20.02 9.60 -18.75
CA HIS A 117 -19.68 10.92 -18.28
C HIS A 117 -19.82 11.87 -19.47
N LYS A 118 -20.93 12.58 -19.50
CA LYS A 118 -21.04 13.77 -20.32
C LYS A 118 -19.96 14.72 -19.84
N GLY A 119 -19.19 15.27 -20.75
CA GLY A 119 -18.32 16.42 -20.44
C GLY A 119 -19.15 17.59 -19.93
N PHE A 120 -18.48 18.63 -19.48
CA PHE A 120 -19.16 19.88 -19.11
C PHE A 120 -19.88 20.46 -20.32
N ASP A 121 -21.09 20.98 -20.09
CA ASP A 121 -21.90 21.66 -21.11
C ASP A 121 -22.39 23.04 -20.61
N ALA A 122 -23.18 23.71 -21.42
CA ALA A 122 -23.63 25.06 -21.11
C ALA A 122 -24.59 25.14 -19.89
N SER A 123 -25.04 24.00 -19.37
CA SER A 123 -25.86 23.94 -18.13
C SER A 123 -25.00 23.80 -16.86
N ASP A 124 -23.70 23.58 -17.00
CA ASP A 124 -22.79 23.40 -15.87
C ASP A 124 -22.18 24.73 -15.43
N ALA A 125 -22.13 24.97 -14.13
CA ALA A 125 -21.40 26.07 -13.54
C ALA A 125 -20.07 25.56 -12.96
N LEU A 126 -18.95 26.04 -13.48
CA LEU A 126 -17.62 25.75 -12.99
C LEU A 126 -17.13 26.88 -12.10
N TYR A 127 -16.68 26.52 -10.90
CA TYR A 127 -16.10 27.46 -9.96
C TYR A 127 -14.68 27.05 -9.58
N LEU A 128 -13.72 27.91 -9.92
CA LEU A 128 -12.31 27.71 -9.55
C LEU A 128 -12.04 28.42 -8.23
N LEU A 129 -11.70 27.67 -7.20
CA LEU A 129 -11.27 28.18 -5.91
C LEU A 129 -9.74 28.02 -5.79
N MET A 130 -9.06 29.12 -5.47
CA MET A 130 -7.63 29.15 -5.14
C MET A 130 -7.51 29.55 -3.67
N PRO A 131 -7.37 28.60 -2.74
CA PRO A 131 -7.38 28.87 -1.29
C PRO A 131 -6.30 29.85 -0.86
N ASP A 132 -5.15 29.85 -1.53
CA ASP A 132 -4.01 30.76 -1.29
C ASP A 132 -4.32 32.23 -1.61
N ARG A 133 -5.42 32.52 -2.30
CA ARG A 133 -5.86 33.86 -2.66
C ARG A 133 -6.95 34.42 -1.76
N PHE A 134 -7.39 33.65 -0.78
CA PHE A 134 -8.37 34.11 0.20
C PHE A 134 -7.68 34.67 1.44
N ALA A 135 -8.35 35.59 2.14
CA ALA A 135 -7.88 36.04 3.44
C ALA A 135 -7.82 34.86 4.40
N ASN A 136 -6.68 34.70 5.07
CA ASN A 136 -6.55 33.66 6.06
C ASN A 136 -7.38 34.00 7.32
N GLY A 137 -8.33 33.13 7.62
CA GLY A 137 -9.19 33.26 8.79
C GLY A 137 -8.57 32.72 10.09
N ASN A 138 -7.48 31.95 9.99
CA ASN A 138 -6.78 31.40 11.15
C ASN A 138 -5.26 31.36 10.91
N PRO A 139 -4.50 32.33 11.40
CA PRO A 139 -3.04 32.36 11.22
C PRO A 139 -2.29 31.28 12.01
N ASP A 140 -2.90 30.61 12.98
CA ASP A 140 -2.23 29.63 13.82
C ASP A 140 -1.87 28.34 13.06
N ASN A 141 -2.46 28.12 11.89
CA ASN A 141 -2.20 26.95 11.04
C ASN A 141 -1.37 27.27 9.79
N ASP A 142 -0.83 28.48 9.68
CA ASP A 142 -0.02 28.89 8.51
C ASP A 142 1.32 28.16 8.45
N GLN A 143 1.82 27.73 9.59
CA GLN A 143 3.10 27.06 9.69
C GLN A 143 2.98 25.74 10.44
N ILE A 144 3.40 24.67 9.77
CA ILE A 144 3.42 23.33 10.37
C ILE A 144 4.89 22.97 10.62
N ALA A 145 5.22 22.70 11.89
CA ALA A 145 6.59 22.31 12.27
C ALA A 145 7.02 21.05 11.51
N GLY A 146 8.22 21.09 10.94
CA GLY A 146 8.78 19.98 10.17
C GLY A 146 8.48 20.00 8.67
N MET A 147 7.72 20.96 8.18
CA MET A 147 7.57 21.19 6.74
C MET A 147 8.80 21.87 6.16
N ALA A 148 9.19 21.48 4.91
CA ALA A 148 10.38 22.01 4.26
C ALA A 148 10.33 23.54 3.99
N GLU A 149 9.13 24.09 3.88
CA GLU A 149 8.88 25.51 3.61
C GLU A 149 8.49 26.30 4.88
N TYR A 150 8.94 25.80 6.01
CA TYR A 150 8.75 26.52 7.28
C TYR A 150 9.53 27.83 7.26
N LYS A 151 8.82 28.95 7.37
CA LYS A 151 9.41 30.31 7.40
C LYS A 151 9.49 30.85 8.83
#